data_ad6c7d57c4775353cddee7fb1ac0b917
#
_entry.id   ad6c7d57c4775353cddee7fb1ac0b917
#
_cell.length_a   1.000
_cell.length_b   1.000
_cell.length_c   1.000
_cell.angle_alpha   90.00
_cell.angle_beta   90.00
_cell.angle_gamma   90.00
#
_symmetry.space_group_name_H-M   'P 1'
#
loop_
_entity.id
_entity.type
_entity.pdbx_description
1 polymer ?
#
loop_
_entity_poly.entity_id
_entity_poly.type
_entity_poly.pdbx_seq_one_letter_code
_entity_poly.pdbx_strand_id
1 'polypeptide(L)'
;MKLTDLSGSKEIVDDLACAFDFDIDRASQDYSWIRLTTEHRFIVVAGESTGSAFLAYGNGDFDQMPILYVTSEGAAGKVAANLGEFFGVLVTIPCWQDLLKFSGNGDLAEMRKTAKLLQHDVEDENVTIAKNRLTNVLGIKEIADPVELLHHNVATTDCTVVAEDGWRYESLFNKFTSNDIHRRE
;
A
#
# COMPACT_ATOMS: atom_id res chain seq x y z
N MET A 1 9.82 -12.96 -4.75
CA MET A 1 9.14 -13.43 -3.52
C MET A 1 7.78 -13.94 -3.92
N LYS A 2 7.38 -15.11 -3.44
CA LYS A 2 6.08 -15.70 -3.80
C LYS A 2 5.11 -15.52 -2.65
N LEU A 3 3.82 -15.35 -2.96
CA LEU A 3 2.77 -15.29 -1.92
C LEU A 3 2.78 -16.54 -1.03
N THR A 4 3.18 -17.69 -1.60
CA THR A 4 3.36 -18.95 -0.88
C THR A 4 4.47 -18.92 0.18
N ASP A 5 5.45 -18.04 0.02
CA ASP A 5 6.53 -17.88 0.99
C ASP A 5 6.01 -17.19 2.27
N LEU A 6 4.95 -16.38 2.14
CA LEU A 6 4.27 -15.70 3.25
C LEU A 6 3.36 -16.64 4.02
N SER A 7 2.53 -17.42 3.31
CA SER A 7 1.55 -18.34 3.93
C SER A 7 2.20 -19.49 4.69
N GLY A 8 3.50 -19.71 4.52
CA GLY A 8 4.27 -20.74 5.25
C GLY A 8 4.60 -20.38 6.71
N SER A 9 4.44 -19.11 7.14
CA SER A 9 4.72 -18.66 8.49
C SER A 9 3.54 -17.86 9.06
N LYS A 10 2.84 -18.46 10.01
CA LYS A 10 1.72 -17.79 10.68
C LYS A 10 2.14 -16.47 11.33
N GLU A 11 3.33 -16.40 11.93
CA GLU A 11 3.84 -15.20 12.57
C GLU A 11 4.02 -14.04 11.57
N ILE A 12 4.46 -14.34 10.34
CA ILE A 12 4.58 -13.34 9.27
C ILE A 12 3.21 -12.83 8.83
N VAL A 13 2.24 -13.74 8.68
CA VAL A 13 0.86 -13.37 8.32
C VAL A 13 0.23 -12.50 9.40
N ASP A 14 0.39 -12.89 10.67
CA ASP A 14 -0.12 -12.12 11.81
C ASP A 14 0.55 -10.72 11.90
N ASP A 15 1.87 -10.62 11.67
CA ASP A 15 2.59 -9.34 11.66
C ASP A 15 2.11 -8.44 10.52
N LEU A 16 1.93 -8.97 9.31
CA LEU A 16 1.42 -8.21 8.16
C LEU A 16 0.02 -7.66 8.43
N ALA A 17 -0.86 -8.49 9.00
CA ALA A 17 -2.23 -8.08 9.31
C ALA A 17 -2.28 -7.05 10.46
N CYS A 18 -1.57 -7.31 11.57
CA CYS A 18 -1.70 -6.51 12.79
C CYS A 18 -0.90 -5.21 12.77
N ALA A 19 0.32 -5.23 12.18
CA ALA A 19 1.20 -4.08 12.19
C ALA A 19 1.08 -3.18 10.95
N PHE A 20 0.64 -3.75 9.81
CA PHE A 20 0.62 -3.05 8.53
C PHE A 20 -0.75 -3.07 7.84
N ASP A 21 -1.78 -3.61 8.48
CA ASP A 21 -3.14 -3.77 7.95
C ASP A 21 -3.15 -4.42 6.54
N PHE A 22 -2.25 -5.39 6.33
CA PHE A 22 -2.14 -6.19 5.12
C PHE A 22 -2.53 -7.64 5.43
N ASP A 23 -3.84 -7.93 5.37
CA ASP A 23 -4.42 -9.20 5.79
C ASP A 23 -4.65 -10.11 4.56
N ILE A 24 -3.80 -11.14 4.43
CA ILE A 24 -3.85 -12.11 3.33
C ILE A 24 -5.14 -12.96 3.39
N ASP A 25 -5.66 -13.23 4.57
CA ASP A 25 -6.87 -14.04 4.74
C ASP A 25 -8.10 -13.33 4.17
N ARG A 26 -8.08 -11.99 4.13
CA ARG A 26 -9.12 -11.17 3.51
C ARG A 26 -9.11 -11.22 1.98
N ALA A 27 -8.08 -11.74 1.33
CA ALA A 27 -8.06 -11.90 -0.13
C ALA A 27 -9.21 -12.77 -0.67
N SER A 28 -9.82 -13.59 0.17
CA SER A 28 -10.97 -14.45 -0.16
C SER A 28 -12.33 -13.74 -0.03
N GLN A 29 -12.38 -12.47 0.41
CA GLN A 29 -13.63 -11.72 0.53
C GLN A 29 -14.20 -11.34 -0.84
N ASP A 30 -15.42 -10.81 -0.86
CA ASP A 30 -16.06 -10.34 -2.09
C ASP A 30 -15.53 -8.97 -2.51
N TYR A 31 -14.80 -8.95 -3.63
CA TYR A 31 -14.28 -7.75 -4.28
C TYR A 31 -14.88 -7.55 -5.68
N SER A 32 -16.07 -8.08 -5.93
CA SER A 32 -16.78 -7.94 -7.22
C SER A 32 -17.08 -6.49 -7.61
N TRP A 33 -17.03 -5.57 -6.63
CA TRP A 33 -17.17 -4.14 -6.82
C TRP A 33 -15.96 -3.48 -7.51
N ILE A 34 -14.79 -4.16 -7.59
CA ILE A 34 -13.59 -3.66 -8.26
C ILE A 34 -13.59 -4.10 -9.72
N ARG A 35 -13.47 -3.15 -10.63
CA ARG A 35 -13.28 -3.40 -12.07
C ARG A 35 -12.15 -2.55 -12.60
N LEU A 36 -11.26 -3.11 -13.42
CA LEU A 36 -10.24 -2.37 -14.13
C LEU A 36 -10.73 -2.05 -15.54
N THR A 37 -10.52 -0.81 -16.00
CA THR A 37 -10.92 -0.39 -17.36
C THR A 37 -10.00 -0.92 -18.44
N THR A 38 -8.83 -1.39 -18.09
CA THR A 38 -7.87 -2.04 -18.99
C THR A 38 -8.16 -3.55 -19.03
N GLU A 39 -7.78 -4.24 -20.11
CA GLU A 39 -7.89 -5.71 -20.22
C GLU A 39 -6.95 -6.45 -19.25
N HIS A 40 -6.42 -5.75 -18.26
CA HIS A 40 -5.55 -6.34 -17.26
C HIS A 40 -6.36 -7.24 -16.32
N ARG A 41 -5.84 -8.43 -16.11
CA ARG A 41 -6.30 -9.31 -15.03
C ARG A 41 -5.79 -8.78 -13.72
N PHE A 42 -6.50 -9.06 -12.65
CA PHE A 42 -6.00 -8.82 -11.30
C PHE A 42 -6.30 -10.01 -10.39
N ILE A 43 -5.51 -10.10 -9.34
CA ILE A 43 -5.66 -11.07 -8.26
C ILE A 43 -5.65 -10.24 -6.97
N VAL A 44 -6.64 -10.42 -6.11
CA VAL A 44 -6.61 -9.83 -4.78
C VAL A 44 -5.56 -10.57 -3.96
N VAL A 45 -4.61 -9.85 -3.39
CA VAL A 45 -3.49 -10.42 -2.63
C VAL A 45 -3.66 -10.26 -1.13
N ALA A 46 -4.39 -9.23 -0.71
CA ALA A 46 -4.75 -8.97 0.67
C ALA A 46 -5.92 -7.99 0.74
N GLY A 47 -6.56 -7.92 1.88
CA GLY A 47 -7.50 -6.86 2.22
C GLY A 47 -7.03 -6.08 3.44
N GLU A 48 -7.75 -5.04 3.77
CA GLU A 48 -7.53 -4.16 4.89
C GLU A 48 -8.74 -4.16 5.83
N SER A 49 -8.57 -3.77 7.09
CA SER A 49 -9.64 -3.74 8.10
C SER A 49 -10.78 -2.81 7.70
N THR A 50 -10.50 -1.75 6.92
CA THR A 50 -11.48 -0.77 6.42
C THR A 50 -12.25 -1.23 5.18
N GLY A 51 -11.93 -2.41 4.63
CA GLY A 51 -12.53 -2.94 3.40
C GLY A 51 -11.80 -2.56 2.12
N SER A 52 -10.66 -1.89 2.20
CA SER A 52 -9.77 -1.64 1.07
C SER A 52 -9.08 -2.92 0.61
N ALA A 53 -8.52 -2.94 -0.61
CA ALA A 53 -7.91 -4.12 -1.21
C ALA A 53 -6.54 -3.83 -1.82
N PHE A 54 -5.67 -4.83 -1.75
CA PHE A 54 -4.41 -4.88 -2.48
C PHE A 54 -4.51 -5.86 -3.64
N LEU A 55 -4.24 -5.40 -4.84
CA LEU A 55 -4.36 -6.18 -6.07
C LEU A 55 -3.01 -6.32 -6.74
N ALA A 56 -2.61 -7.53 -7.13
CA ALA A 56 -1.60 -7.73 -8.14
C ALA A 56 -2.28 -7.68 -9.51
N TYR A 57 -1.84 -6.81 -10.43
CA TYR A 57 -2.50 -6.64 -11.73
C TYR A 57 -1.53 -6.72 -12.90
N GLY A 58 -2.04 -7.08 -14.08
CA GLY A 58 -1.27 -7.24 -15.31
C GLY A 58 -1.29 -8.66 -15.85
N ASN A 59 -0.44 -8.95 -16.83
CA ASN A 59 -0.40 -10.22 -17.57
C ASN A 59 0.91 -11.00 -17.39
N GLY A 60 1.73 -10.65 -16.41
CA GLY A 60 3.02 -11.29 -16.14
C GLY A 60 2.95 -12.40 -15.09
N ASP A 61 4.13 -12.86 -14.67
CA ASP A 61 4.28 -13.70 -13.50
C ASP A 61 3.88 -12.93 -12.25
N PHE A 62 3.16 -13.56 -11.34
CA PHE A 62 2.65 -12.94 -10.11
C PHE A 62 3.72 -12.14 -9.35
N ASP A 63 4.93 -12.68 -9.23
CA ASP A 63 6.02 -12.06 -8.48
C ASP A 63 6.53 -10.74 -9.11
N GLN A 64 6.15 -10.47 -10.35
CA GLN A 64 6.53 -9.28 -11.12
C GLN A 64 5.34 -8.34 -11.37
N MET A 65 4.15 -8.71 -10.93
CA MET A 65 2.98 -7.87 -11.10
C MET A 65 3.05 -6.65 -10.17
N PRO A 66 2.73 -5.45 -10.68
CA PRO A 66 2.59 -4.27 -9.85
C PRO A 66 1.44 -4.43 -8.85
N ILE A 67 1.58 -3.74 -7.72
CA ILE A 67 0.58 -3.74 -6.65
C ILE A 67 -0.23 -2.45 -6.73
N LEU A 68 -1.52 -2.62 -6.90
CA LEU A 68 -2.52 -1.55 -6.84
C LEU A 68 -3.20 -1.59 -5.48
N TYR A 69 -3.30 -0.45 -4.83
CA TYR A 69 -4.13 -0.28 -3.64
C TYR A 69 -5.43 0.40 -4.04
N VAL A 70 -6.56 -0.17 -3.61
CA VAL A 70 -7.91 0.30 -3.92
C VAL A 70 -8.64 0.52 -2.62
N THR A 71 -8.96 1.77 -2.31
CA THR A 71 -9.65 2.11 -1.06
C THR A 71 -11.15 1.88 -1.18
N SER A 72 -11.78 1.56 -0.05
CA SER A 72 -13.25 1.50 0.06
C SER A 72 -13.93 2.88 -0.16
N GLU A 73 -13.15 3.96 -0.10
CA GLU A 73 -13.62 5.35 -0.23
C GLU A 73 -13.55 5.90 -1.66
N GLY A 74 -13.14 5.07 -2.64
CA GLY A 74 -13.17 5.46 -4.07
C GLY A 74 -11.86 6.06 -4.59
N ALA A 75 -10.72 5.78 -3.96
CA ALA A 75 -9.40 6.12 -4.47
C ALA A 75 -8.60 4.88 -4.84
N ALA A 76 -7.74 4.97 -5.85
CA ALA A 76 -6.87 3.86 -6.26
C ALA A 76 -5.58 4.36 -6.89
N GLY A 77 -4.50 3.56 -6.74
CA GLY A 77 -3.22 3.85 -7.34
C GLY A 77 -2.22 2.72 -7.17
N LYS A 78 -1.26 2.65 -8.08
CA LYS A 78 -0.13 1.75 -8.00
C LYS A 78 0.77 2.17 -6.84
N VAL A 79 1.03 1.28 -5.89
CA VAL A 79 1.87 1.57 -4.72
C VAL A 79 3.24 0.92 -4.80
N ALA A 80 3.42 -0.07 -5.68
CA ALA A 80 4.70 -0.73 -5.91
C ALA A 80 4.75 -1.40 -7.28
N ALA A 81 5.96 -1.61 -7.80
CA ALA A 81 6.19 -2.34 -9.04
C ALA A 81 6.04 -3.87 -8.88
N ASN A 82 6.10 -4.38 -7.68
CA ASN A 82 5.86 -5.79 -7.33
C ASN A 82 5.68 -5.93 -5.80
N LEU A 83 5.30 -7.14 -5.36
CA LEU A 83 5.04 -7.43 -3.96
C LEU A 83 6.29 -7.24 -3.06
N GLY A 84 7.48 -7.58 -3.56
CA GLY A 84 8.73 -7.39 -2.82
C GLY A 84 9.06 -5.91 -2.58
N GLU A 85 8.85 -5.06 -3.59
CA GLU A 85 8.99 -3.61 -3.45
C GLU A 85 7.94 -3.04 -2.48
N PHE A 86 6.70 -3.55 -2.55
CA PHE A 86 5.65 -3.13 -1.62
C PHE A 86 6.02 -3.42 -0.16
N PHE A 87 6.52 -4.61 0.13
CA PHE A 87 7.00 -4.91 1.48
C PHE A 87 8.20 -4.05 1.88
N GLY A 88 9.07 -3.69 0.93
CA GLY A 88 10.10 -2.69 1.17
C GLY A 88 9.51 -1.34 1.60
N VAL A 89 8.41 -0.89 0.98
CA VAL A 89 7.68 0.32 1.40
C VAL A 89 7.14 0.14 2.82
N LEU A 90 6.45 -0.97 3.12
CA LEU A 90 5.87 -1.24 4.45
C LEU A 90 6.91 -1.17 5.57
N VAL A 91 8.08 -1.82 5.39
CA VAL A 91 9.11 -1.85 6.44
C VAL A 91 9.88 -0.53 6.54
N THR A 92 9.96 0.26 5.47
CA THR A 92 10.72 1.52 5.48
C THR A 92 9.86 2.70 5.94
N ILE A 93 8.58 2.75 5.53
CA ILE A 93 7.65 3.82 5.85
C ILE A 93 6.25 3.25 6.19
N PRO A 94 6.07 2.70 7.41
CA PRO A 94 4.81 2.06 7.82
C PRO A 94 3.58 2.96 7.68
N CYS A 95 3.77 4.28 7.81
CA CYS A 95 2.72 5.29 7.68
C CYS A 95 2.48 5.76 6.23
N TRP A 96 2.79 4.92 5.22
CA TRP A 96 2.69 5.26 3.80
C TRP A 96 1.29 5.75 3.37
N GLN A 97 0.21 5.26 3.98
CA GLN A 97 -1.15 5.69 3.71
C GLN A 97 -1.40 7.12 4.18
N ASP A 98 -0.96 7.45 5.40
CA ASP A 98 -1.03 8.83 5.89
C ASP A 98 -0.15 9.78 5.06
N LEU A 99 1.01 9.28 4.58
CA LEU A 99 1.85 10.05 3.67
C LEU A 99 1.09 10.42 2.37
N LEU A 100 0.32 9.50 1.79
CA LEU A 100 -0.52 9.77 0.62
C LEU A 100 -1.69 10.71 0.95
N LYS A 101 -2.30 10.53 2.11
CA LYS A 101 -3.39 11.38 2.61
C LYS A 101 -2.96 12.84 2.78
N PHE A 102 -1.75 13.09 3.25
CA PHE A 102 -1.21 14.43 3.45
C PHE A 102 -0.21 14.83 2.35
N SER A 103 -0.47 14.41 1.12
CA SER A 103 0.44 14.60 -0.02
C SER A 103 0.32 15.94 -0.74
N GLY A 104 -0.66 16.80 -0.39
CA GLY A 104 -0.87 18.06 -1.10
C GLY A 104 -1.13 17.89 -2.60
N ASN A 105 -1.98 16.93 -2.99
CA ASN A 105 -2.22 16.49 -4.36
C ASN A 105 -0.98 15.89 -5.06
N GLY A 106 -0.12 15.21 -4.31
CA GLY A 106 1.08 14.59 -4.86
C GLY A 106 2.25 15.56 -5.05
N ASP A 107 2.33 16.61 -4.25
CA ASP A 107 3.53 17.45 -4.17
C ASP A 107 4.63 16.69 -3.42
N LEU A 108 5.69 16.30 -4.14
CA LEU A 108 6.80 15.53 -3.58
C LEU A 108 7.51 16.25 -2.43
N ALA A 109 7.61 17.59 -2.49
CA ALA A 109 8.23 18.37 -1.42
C ALA A 109 7.35 18.34 -0.16
N GLU A 110 6.03 18.44 -0.32
CA GLU A 110 5.09 18.32 0.79
C GLU A 110 5.09 16.89 1.37
N MET A 111 5.12 15.85 0.52
CA MET A 111 5.25 14.46 0.97
C MET A 111 6.52 14.24 1.80
N ARG A 112 7.66 14.78 1.39
CA ARG A 112 8.91 14.71 2.17
C ARG A 112 8.84 15.45 3.51
N LYS A 113 8.11 16.54 3.57
CA LYS A 113 7.84 17.27 4.81
C LYS A 113 6.91 16.46 5.73
N THR A 114 5.83 15.90 5.16
CA THR A 114 4.89 15.02 5.85
C THR A 114 5.60 13.79 6.44
N ALA A 115 6.45 13.13 5.65
CA ALA A 115 7.19 11.95 6.11
C ALA A 115 8.05 12.24 7.34
N LYS A 116 8.72 13.39 7.39
CA LYS A 116 9.52 13.80 8.57
C LYS A 116 8.67 13.99 9.82
N LEU A 117 7.46 14.50 9.68
CA LEU A 117 6.54 14.67 10.82
C LEU A 117 6.00 13.33 11.31
N LEU A 118 5.57 12.47 10.38
CA LEU A 118 5.00 11.16 10.72
C LEU A 118 6.03 10.18 11.31
N GLN A 119 7.32 10.31 10.97
CA GLN A 119 8.39 9.47 11.54
C GLN A 119 8.52 9.61 13.05
N HIS A 120 8.15 10.75 13.63
CA HIS A 120 8.19 10.96 15.08
C HIS A 120 7.05 10.26 15.83
N ASP A 121 5.96 9.91 15.14
CA ASP A 121 4.76 9.33 15.75
C ASP A 121 4.72 7.79 15.67
N VAL A 122 5.65 7.15 14.94
CA VAL A 122 5.65 5.69 14.67
C VAL A 122 6.66 4.94 15.55
N GLU A 123 6.73 5.23 16.84
CA GLU A 123 7.45 4.38 17.81
C GLU A 123 6.52 3.31 18.43
N ASP A 124 5.74 2.61 17.61
CA ASP A 124 5.02 1.42 18.08
C ASP A 124 5.98 0.22 18.13
N GLU A 125 6.15 -0.35 19.33
CA GLU A 125 7.02 -1.50 19.56
C GLU A 125 6.60 -2.70 18.68
N ASN A 126 5.31 -2.91 18.47
CA ASN A 126 4.80 -4.00 17.63
C ASN A 126 5.19 -3.82 16.16
N VAL A 127 5.10 -2.61 15.64
CA VAL A 127 5.55 -2.28 14.27
C VAL A 127 7.05 -2.52 14.14
N THR A 128 7.85 -2.15 15.14
CA THR A 128 9.30 -2.38 15.14
C THR A 128 9.65 -3.87 15.15
N ILE A 129 8.96 -4.66 15.97
CA ILE A 129 9.15 -6.12 16.03
C ILE A 129 8.77 -6.76 14.69
N ALA A 130 7.61 -6.41 14.13
CA ALA A 130 7.13 -6.92 12.86
C ALA A 130 8.09 -6.57 11.71
N LYS A 131 8.53 -5.31 11.62
CA LYS A 131 9.54 -4.84 10.66
C LYS A 131 10.81 -5.68 10.72
N ASN A 132 11.37 -5.88 11.93
CA ASN A 132 12.60 -6.66 12.12
C ASN A 132 12.40 -8.11 11.68
N ARG A 133 11.25 -8.72 11.97
CA ARG A 133 10.93 -10.09 11.57
C ARG A 133 10.82 -10.20 10.06
N LEU A 134 10.04 -9.33 9.41
CA LEU A 134 9.89 -9.29 7.95
C LEU A 134 11.25 -9.12 7.25
N THR A 135 12.08 -8.20 7.74
CA THR A 135 13.41 -7.95 7.19
C THR A 135 14.31 -9.19 7.30
N ASN A 136 14.33 -9.84 8.47
CA ASN A 136 15.23 -10.98 8.73
C ASN A 136 14.75 -12.27 8.07
N VAL A 137 13.43 -12.56 8.10
CA VAL A 137 12.89 -13.84 7.61
C VAL A 137 12.69 -13.81 6.09
N LEU A 138 12.17 -12.71 5.55
CA LEU A 138 11.88 -12.59 4.12
C LEU A 138 13.03 -11.93 3.33
N GLY A 139 14.07 -11.44 3.99
CA GLY A 139 15.18 -10.74 3.36
C GLY A 139 14.77 -9.43 2.69
N ILE A 140 13.73 -8.78 3.19
CA ILE A 140 13.23 -7.51 2.65
C ILE A 140 14.26 -6.43 2.92
N LYS A 141 14.56 -5.64 1.89
CA LYS A 141 15.50 -4.52 1.98
C LYS A 141 14.75 -3.22 2.19
N GLU A 142 15.28 -2.39 3.07
CA GLU A 142 14.83 -1.01 3.19
C GLU A 142 15.09 -0.25 1.88
N ILE A 143 14.18 0.67 1.58
CA ILE A 143 14.23 1.51 0.37
C ILE A 143 14.95 2.80 0.72
N ALA A 144 15.92 3.21 -0.08
CA ALA A 144 16.75 4.40 0.19
C ALA A 144 15.95 5.70 0.15
N ASP A 145 15.00 5.85 -0.79
CA ASP A 145 14.06 6.98 -0.87
C ASP A 145 12.64 6.45 -1.07
N PRO A 146 11.97 6.01 0.02
CA PRO A 146 10.64 5.41 -0.08
C PRO A 146 9.56 6.43 -0.45
N VAL A 147 9.79 7.71 -0.14
CA VAL A 147 8.84 8.79 -0.47
C VAL A 147 8.82 9.03 -1.97
N GLU A 148 9.99 9.14 -2.60
CA GLU A 148 10.09 9.31 -4.05
C GLU A 148 9.58 8.09 -4.80
N LEU A 149 9.90 6.88 -4.32
CA LEU A 149 9.41 5.64 -4.91
C LEU A 149 7.88 5.56 -4.88
N LEU A 150 7.27 5.80 -3.72
CA LEU A 150 5.82 5.76 -3.56
C LEU A 150 5.14 6.84 -4.42
N HIS A 151 5.67 8.07 -4.40
CA HIS A 151 5.20 9.15 -5.27
C HIS A 151 5.25 8.75 -6.74
N HIS A 152 6.39 8.23 -7.21
CA HIS A 152 6.56 7.79 -8.60
C HIS A 152 5.55 6.70 -8.98
N ASN A 153 5.37 5.70 -8.13
CA ASN A 153 4.44 4.62 -8.38
C ASN A 153 3.00 5.14 -8.53
N VAL A 154 2.52 5.96 -7.58
CA VAL A 154 1.17 6.52 -7.65
C VAL A 154 0.99 7.44 -8.86
N ALA A 155 1.96 8.33 -9.12
CA ALA A 155 1.93 9.25 -10.26
C ALA A 155 1.95 8.54 -11.63
N THR A 156 2.51 7.34 -11.69
CA THR A 156 2.60 6.52 -12.92
C THR A 156 1.61 5.36 -12.94
N THR A 157 0.51 5.47 -12.21
CA THR A 157 -0.58 4.48 -12.28
C THR A 157 -1.12 4.40 -13.70
N ASP A 158 -1.07 3.22 -14.31
CA ASP A 158 -1.38 2.98 -15.72
C ASP A 158 -2.72 2.26 -15.94
N CYS A 159 -3.50 2.09 -14.88
CA CYS A 159 -4.85 1.53 -14.93
C CYS A 159 -5.85 2.45 -14.21
N THR A 160 -7.13 2.32 -14.57
CA THR A 160 -8.22 3.01 -13.89
C THR A 160 -9.13 1.99 -13.24
N VAL A 161 -9.43 2.19 -11.97
CA VAL A 161 -10.45 1.43 -11.25
C VAL A 161 -11.81 2.10 -11.47
N VAL A 162 -12.82 1.27 -11.68
CA VAL A 162 -14.20 1.71 -11.89
C VAL A 162 -15.10 0.94 -10.94
N ALA A 163 -15.97 1.65 -10.26
CA ALA A 163 -17.02 1.06 -9.44
C ALA A 163 -18.12 0.41 -10.29
N GLU A 164 -18.99 -0.35 -9.67
CA GLU A 164 -20.07 -1.06 -10.37
C GLU A 164 -21.03 -0.15 -11.12
N ASP A 165 -21.27 1.06 -10.60
CA ASP A 165 -22.12 2.12 -11.21
C ASP A 165 -21.41 2.92 -12.30
N GLY A 166 -20.14 2.60 -12.61
CA GLY A 166 -19.32 3.26 -13.62
C GLY A 166 -18.54 4.47 -13.13
N TRP A 167 -18.57 4.79 -11.83
CA TRP A 167 -17.77 5.86 -11.25
C TRP A 167 -16.28 5.50 -11.28
N ARG A 168 -15.43 6.45 -11.71
CA ARG A 168 -13.98 6.26 -11.73
C ARG A 168 -13.38 6.65 -10.40
N TYR A 169 -12.51 5.80 -9.88
CA TYR A 169 -11.78 6.07 -8.65
C TYR A 169 -10.78 7.20 -8.85
N GLU A 170 -10.65 8.02 -7.82
CA GLU A 170 -9.68 9.11 -7.77
C GLU A 170 -8.27 8.59 -7.51
N SER A 171 -7.26 9.46 -7.67
CA SER A 171 -5.88 9.15 -7.26
C SER A 171 -5.79 8.97 -5.75
N LEU A 172 -4.82 8.18 -5.30
CA LEU A 172 -4.46 8.09 -3.88
C LEU A 172 -3.88 9.39 -3.31
N PHE A 173 -3.40 10.29 -4.16
CA PHE A 173 -2.96 11.61 -3.70
C PHE A 173 -4.14 12.45 -3.25
N ASN A 174 -4.08 12.90 -1.99
CA ASN A 174 -5.13 13.73 -1.41
C ASN A 174 -4.64 15.18 -1.23
N LYS A 175 -5.59 16.11 -1.15
CA LYS A 175 -5.35 17.55 -1.04
C LYS A 175 -4.79 18.02 0.31
N PHE A 176 -4.92 17.20 1.36
CA PHE A 176 -4.42 17.58 2.68
C PHE A 176 -2.89 17.69 2.67
N THR A 177 -2.36 18.50 3.57
CA THR A 177 -0.93 18.81 3.72
C THR A 177 -0.46 18.48 5.13
N SER A 178 0.84 18.55 5.36
CA SER A 178 1.44 18.40 6.69
C SER A 178 0.84 19.33 7.75
N ASN A 179 0.31 20.51 7.34
CA ASN A 179 -0.34 21.45 8.26
C ASN A 179 -1.70 20.95 8.78
N ASP A 180 -2.27 19.93 8.15
CA ASP A 180 -3.57 19.35 8.54
C ASP A 180 -3.43 18.19 9.53
N ILE A 181 -2.19 17.70 9.77
CA ILE A 181 -1.90 16.61 10.71
C ILE A 181 -2.30 16.98 12.14
N HIS A 182 -2.00 18.19 12.58
CA HIS A 182 -2.22 18.66 13.96
C HIS A 182 -3.63 19.18 14.26
N ARG A 183 -4.57 19.13 13.30
CA ARG A 183 -5.95 19.61 13.50
C ARG A 183 -6.91 18.54 14.03
N ARG A 184 -6.40 17.39 14.48
CA ARG A 184 -7.20 16.23 14.93
C ARG A 184 -7.19 16.00 16.45
N GLU A 185 -6.69 16.97 17.24
CA GLU A 185 -6.85 16.97 18.70
C GLU A 185 -8.19 17.58 19.12
#